data_e69d65f3a804a2a0f07cb978681b647a
#
_entry.id   e69d65f3a804a2a0f07cb978681b647a
#
_cell.length_a   1.000
_cell.length_b   1.000
_cell.length_c   1.000
_cell.angle_alpha   90.00
_cell.angle_beta   90.00
_cell.angle_gamma   90.00
#
_symmetry.space_group_name_H-M   'P 1'
#
loop_
_entity.id
_entity.type
_entity.pdbx_description
1 polymer ?
#
loop_
_entity_poly.entity_id
_entity_poly.type
_entity_poly.pdbx_seq_one_letter_code
_entity_poly.pdbx_strand_id
1 'polypeptide(L)'
;MKKVGLVGWRGMVGSVLMSRMQEEKDFARIQPTFFTTSQAGEAAPNFGVDAGTLQDAFDLEALAAQEIIITAQGGDYTKDVYPRLLAAGWKGYWIDAASSLRMEKDAVIILDPVNGDVIEQALNNGVKTFVGGNCTVSLMTLALGGLFKADLVEWVSVATYQAASGGGARHMRELVTQMGLLRDEVAVELADPASAILDIERKITEKTRSGTLPVDNFGVPLAGGLIPWIDTKLDNGQSREEWKGQAETNKILGIEDAAIPVDGLCVRIGALRCHSQAFTIKLKKDVPLAEIEALIAAHNDWVKVIPNDRDITARELTPAAVTGTLSIPVGRLRKLNMGPEYLAAFTVGDQLLWGAAEPLRRMLNILLAR
;
A
#
# COMPACT_ATOMS: atom_id res chain seq x y z
N MET A 1 -18.41 24.32 -1.48
CA MET A 1 -17.88 22.94 -1.36
C MET A 1 -17.60 22.43 -2.76
N LYS A 2 -16.43 21.77 -2.97
CA LYS A 2 -16.06 21.21 -4.28
C LYS A 2 -16.89 19.97 -4.58
N LYS A 3 -17.27 19.78 -5.86
CA LYS A 3 -17.94 18.56 -6.35
C LYS A 3 -16.91 17.45 -6.48
N VAL A 4 -17.11 16.32 -5.79
CA VAL A 4 -16.17 15.21 -5.73
C VAL A 4 -16.85 13.91 -6.17
N GLY A 5 -16.41 13.35 -7.29
CA GLY A 5 -16.81 12.04 -7.78
C GLY A 5 -16.03 10.92 -7.09
N LEU A 6 -16.73 9.93 -6.56
CA LEU A 6 -16.17 8.78 -5.84
C LEU A 6 -16.48 7.50 -6.62
N VAL A 7 -15.46 6.89 -7.23
CA VAL A 7 -15.59 5.70 -8.09
C VAL A 7 -14.88 4.51 -7.42
N GLY A 8 -15.50 3.33 -7.43
CA GLY A 8 -14.92 2.13 -6.80
C GLY A 8 -14.99 2.11 -5.26
N TRP A 9 -15.81 2.94 -4.68
CA TRP A 9 -15.97 3.16 -3.23
C TRP A 9 -16.39 1.92 -2.44
N ARG A 10 -16.99 0.90 -3.07
CA ARG A 10 -17.37 -0.39 -2.46
C ARG A 10 -16.26 -1.44 -2.49
N GLY A 11 -15.22 -1.25 -3.30
CA GLY A 11 -14.07 -2.14 -3.34
C GLY A 11 -13.28 -2.09 -2.03
N MET A 12 -12.31 -3.00 -1.85
CA MET A 12 -11.55 -3.09 -0.61
C MET A 12 -10.84 -1.76 -0.26
N VAL A 13 -10.12 -1.18 -1.20
CA VAL A 13 -9.46 0.13 -1.01
C VAL A 13 -10.50 1.25 -0.86
N GLY A 14 -11.53 1.25 -1.70
CA GLY A 14 -12.60 2.24 -1.63
C GLY A 14 -13.34 2.24 -0.30
N SER A 15 -13.65 1.07 0.26
CA SER A 15 -14.31 0.96 1.57
C SER A 15 -13.43 1.50 2.69
N VAL A 16 -12.11 1.24 2.67
CA VAL A 16 -11.18 1.82 3.64
C VAL A 16 -11.10 3.34 3.47
N LEU A 17 -11.06 3.84 2.24
CA LEU A 17 -11.08 5.27 1.96
C LEU A 17 -12.35 5.93 2.53
N MET A 18 -13.54 5.34 2.28
CA MET A 18 -14.81 5.87 2.80
C MET A 18 -14.83 5.90 4.33
N SER A 19 -14.36 4.82 4.99
CA SER A 19 -14.26 4.78 6.45
C SER A 19 -13.32 5.88 6.97
N ARG A 20 -12.15 6.06 6.36
CA ARG A 20 -11.20 7.12 6.75
C ARG A 20 -11.78 8.52 6.54
N MET A 21 -12.42 8.76 5.39
CA MET A 21 -13.09 10.05 5.12
C MET A 21 -14.22 10.34 6.10
N GLN A 22 -14.93 9.31 6.59
CA GLN A 22 -15.98 9.45 7.60
C GLN A 22 -15.38 9.77 8.98
N GLU A 23 -14.36 9.02 9.41
CA GLU A 23 -13.66 9.22 10.68
C GLU A 23 -13.09 10.64 10.78
N GLU A 24 -12.50 11.14 9.71
CA GLU A 24 -11.87 12.47 9.61
C GLU A 24 -12.85 13.59 9.21
N LYS A 25 -14.14 13.27 9.03
CA LYS A 25 -15.21 14.20 8.69
C LYS A 25 -15.01 14.92 7.35
N ASP A 26 -14.32 14.32 6.40
CA ASP A 26 -14.04 14.91 5.09
C ASP A 26 -15.33 15.13 4.28
N PHE A 27 -16.34 14.27 4.44
CA PHE A 27 -17.64 14.42 3.77
C PHE A 27 -18.34 15.74 4.06
N ALA A 28 -18.14 16.33 5.24
CA ALA A 28 -18.71 17.63 5.59
C ALA A 28 -18.12 18.81 4.78
N ARG A 29 -17.03 18.59 4.04
CA ARG A 29 -16.29 19.61 3.30
C ARG A 29 -16.46 19.52 1.78
N ILE A 30 -17.16 18.49 1.29
CA ILE A 30 -17.33 18.20 -0.14
C ILE A 30 -18.81 18.05 -0.51
N GLN A 31 -19.10 18.11 -1.80
CA GLN A 31 -20.36 17.66 -2.39
C GLN A 31 -20.07 16.33 -3.11
N PRO A 32 -20.32 15.18 -2.46
CA PRO A 32 -19.97 13.89 -3.04
C PRO A 32 -20.99 13.43 -4.07
N THR A 33 -20.51 12.79 -5.13
CA THR A 33 -21.28 12.01 -6.09
C THR A 33 -20.69 10.62 -6.16
N PHE A 34 -21.49 9.59 -5.90
CA PHE A 34 -21.04 8.20 -5.93
C PHE A 34 -21.33 7.58 -7.28
N PHE A 35 -20.29 7.01 -7.88
CA PHE A 35 -20.35 6.32 -9.17
C PHE A 35 -20.26 4.81 -9.01
N THR A 36 -21.00 4.09 -9.83
CA THR A 36 -21.08 2.62 -9.79
C THR A 36 -21.07 2.03 -11.20
N THR A 37 -20.55 0.81 -11.32
CA THR A 37 -20.57 0.05 -12.59
C THR A 37 -21.77 -0.88 -12.73
N SER A 38 -22.67 -0.96 -11.73
CA SER A 38 -23.71 -2.00 -11.72
C SER A 38 -25.05 -1.61 -11.08
N GLN A 39 -25.16 -0.47 -10.41
CA GLN A 39 -26.32 -0.10 -9.59
C GLN A 39 -26.71 1.37 -9.79
N ALA A 40 -26.54 1.91 -11.00
CA ALA A 40 -26.94 3.29 -11.31
C ALA A 40 -28.44 3.48 -11.08
N GLY A 41 -28.79 4.62 -10.45
CA GLY A 41 -30.15 4.96 -10.07
C GLY A 41 -30.59 4.50 -8.66
N GLU A 42 -29.84 3.59 -8.00
CA GLU A 42 -30.11 3.22 -6.60
C GLU A 42 -29.68 4.37 -5.67
N ALA A 43 -30.16 4.33 -4.41
CA ALA A 43 -29.78 5.32 -3.40
C ALA A 43 -28.27 5.28 -3.12
N ALA A 44 -27.65 6.45 -3.06
CA ALA A 44 -26.24 6.57 -2.66
C ALA A 44 -26.07 6.23 -1.17
N PRO A 45 -24.84 5.81 -0.74
CA PRO A 45 -24.56 5.54 0.66
C PRO A 45 -24.65 6.83 1.49
N ASN A 46 -25.13 6.71 2.72
CA ASN A 46 -25.20 7.82 3.64
C ASN A 46 -23.95 7.87 4.56
N PHE A 47 -23.05 8.81 4.31
CA PHE A 47 -21.90 9.11 5.16
C PHE A 47 -22.09 10.42 5.96
N GLY A 48 -23.34 10.73 6.33
CA GLY A 48 -23.70 11.96 7.05
C GLY A 48 -24.00 13.16 6.13
N VAL A 49 -24.04 12.93 4.81
CA VAL A 49 -24.40 13.91 3.78
C VAL A 49 -25.34 13.25 2.77
N ASP A 50 -26.29 14.03 2.24
CA ASP A 50 -27.13 13.55 1.15
C ASP A 50 -26.35 13.60 -0.17
N ALA A 51 -26.14 12.44 -0.77
CA ALA A 51 -25.47 12.28 -2.05
C ALA A 51 -26.42 11.87 -3.20
N GLY A 52 -27.73 11.85 -2.93
CA GLY A 52 -28.76 11.53 -3.93
C GLY A 52 -28.73 10.06 -4.38
N THR A 53 -28.59 9.85 -5.69
CA THR A 53 -28.57 8.53 -6.32
C THR A 53 -27.20 8.22 -6.93
N LEU A 54 -26.88 6.93 -7.02
CA LEU A 54 -25.68 6.42 -7.68
C LEU A 54 -25.71 6.76 -9.18
N GLN A 55 -24.63 7.32 -9.68
CA GLN A 55 -24.43 7.62 -11.10
C GLN A 55 -23.69 6.47 -11.79
N ASP A 56 -23.87 6.35 -13.12
CA ASP A 56 -23.10 5.40 -13.92
C ASP A 56 -21.63 5.83 -13.99
N ALA A 57 -20.72 4.94 -13.64
CA ALA A 57 -19.29 5.18 -13.67
C ALA A 57 -18.71 5.38 -15.10
N PHE A 58 -19.48 5.11 -16.13
CA PHE A 58 -19.11 5.33 -17.53
C PHE A 58 -19.82 6.53 -18.16
N ASP A 59 -20.69 7.22 -17.43
CA ASP A 59 -21.32 8.47 -17.89
C ASP A 59 -20.30 9.62 -17.80
N LEU A 60 -19.74 9.95 -18.98
CA LEU A 60 -18.71 10.99 -19.09
C LEU A 60 -19.25 12.39 -18.78
N GLU A 61 -20.54 12.67 -19.00
CA GLU A 61 -21.13 13.97 -18.70
C GLU A 61 -21.25 14.15 -17.18
N ALA A 62 -21.75 13.13 -16.45
CA ALA A 62 -21.83 13.13 -15.01
C ALA A 62 -20.44 13.21 -14.34
N LEU A 63 -19.45 12.49 -14.89
CA LEU A 63 -18.07 12.55 -14.44
C LEU A 63 -17.44 13.92 -14.72
N ALA A 64 -17.65 14.50 -15.89
CA ALA A 64 -17.10 15.80 -16.25
C ALA A 64 -17.69 16.97 -15.44
N ALA A 65 -18.85 16.77 -14.80
CA ALA A 65 -19.43 17.72 -13.88
C ALA A 65 -18.70 17.79 -12.53
N GLN A 66 -17.77 16.87 -12.25
CA GLN A 66 -16.99 16.82 -11.00
C GLN A 66 -15.72 17.67 -11.12
N GLU A 67 -15.37 18.41 -10.05
CA GLU A 67 -14.11 19.17 -9.97
C GLU A 67 -12.93 18.25 -9.60
N ILE A 68 -13.21 17.21 -8.81
CA ILE A 68 -12.25 16.20 -8.38
C ILE A 68 -12.89 14.82 -8.59
N ILE A 69 -12.17 13.88 -9.14
CA ILE A 69 -12.57 12.48 -9.21
C ILE A 69 -11.55 11.66 -8.42
N ILE A 70 -12.03 10.85 -7.47
CA ILE A 70 -11.21 9.88 -6.75
C ILE A 70 -11.66 8.49 -7.19
N THR A 71 -10.74 7.69 -7.73
CA THR A 71 -11.03 6.34 -8.19
C THR A 71 -10.23 5.27 -7.47
N ALA A 72 -10.91 4.22 -7.04
CA ALA A 72 -10.36 2.95 -6.57
C ALA A 72 -10.95 1.78 -7.39
N GLN A 73 -11.40 2.05 -8.61
CA GLN A 73 -12.06 1.07 -9.48
C GLN A 73 -11.08 0.13 -10.20
N GLY A 74 -9.80 0.52 -10.26
CA GLY A 74 -8.72 -0.28 -10.86
C GLY A 74 -8.26 0.23 -12.21
N GLY A 75 -7.12 -0.35 -12.67
CA GLY A 75 -6.39 0.16 -13.83
C GLY A 75 -7.13 0.09 -15.16
N ASP A 76 -7.98 -0.91 -15.34
CA ASP A 76 -8.74 -1.05 -16.62
C ASP A 76 -9.79 0.06 -16.73
N TYR A 77 -10.44 0.43 -15.64
CA TYR A 77 -11.33 1.58 -15.60
C TYR A 77 -10.59 2.88 -15.94
N THR A 78 -9.42 3.08 -15.34
CA THR A 78 -8.60 4.27 -15.60
C THR A 78 -8.17 4.37 -17.06
N LYS A 79 -7.72 3.26 -17.65
CA LYS A 79 -7.31 3.21 -19.08
C LYS A 79 -8.44 3.50 -20.03
N ASP A 80 -9.68 3.11 -19.70
CA ASP A 80 -10.86 3.37 -20.53
C ASP A 80 -11.37 4.81 -20.33
N VAL A 81 -11.64 5.21 -19.08
CA VAL A 81 -12.42 6.42 -18.78
C VAL A 81 -11.56 7.68 -18.81
N TYR A 82 -10.37 7.66 -18.22
CA TYR A 82 -9.55 8.86 -18.06
C TYR A 82 -9.17 9.55 -19.38
N PRO A 83 -8.69 8.85 -20.43
CA PRO A 83 -8.39 9.48 -21.73
C PRO A 83 -9.63 10.07 -22.39
N ARG A 84 -10.80 9.44 -22.25
CA ARG A 84 -12.06 9.92 -22.81
C ARG A 84 -12.53 11.20 -22.11
N LEU A 85 -12.36 11.30 -20.79
CA LEU A 85 -12.65 12.54 -20.04
C LEU A 85 -11.75 13.69 -20.49
N LEU A 86 -10.46 13.45 -20.69
CA LEU A 86 -9.52 14.46 -21.18
C LEU A 86 -9.88 14.91 -22.61
N ALA A 87 -10.24 13.96 -23.49
CA ALA A 87 -10.68 14.26 -24.85
C ALA A 87 -11.99 15.06 -24.88
N ALA A 88 -12.86 14.88 -23.90
CA ALA A 88 -14.07 15.68 -23.69
C ALA A 88 -13.80 17.09 -23.13
N GLY A 89 -12.52 17.42 -22.84
CA GLY A 89 -12.10 18.74 -22.35
C GLY A 89 -12.22 18.93 -20.85
N TRP A 90 -12.39 17.85 -20.07
CA TRP A 90 -12.41 17.94 -18.61
C TRP A 90 -11.07 18.43 -18.04
N LYS A 91 -11.12 19.34 -17.06
CA LYS A 91 -9.94 20.01 -16.46
C LYS A 91 -9.87 19.87 -14.94
N GLY A 92 -10.65 18.96 -14.38
CA GLY A 92 -10.63 18.68 -12.94
C GLY A 92 -9.39 17.90 -12.50
N TYR A 93 -9.37 17.51 -11.24
CA TYR A 93 -8.29 16.72 -10.65
C TYR A 93 -8.67 15.24 -10.62
N TRP A 94 -7.75 14.40 -11.09
CA TRP A 94 -7.86 12.94 -11.04
C TRP A 94 -6.96 12.39 -9.94
N ILE A 95 -7.56 11.72 -8.96
CA ILE A 95 -6.85 11.02 -7.88
C ILE A 95 -7.11 9.52 -8.04
N ASP A 96 -6.07 8.72 -8.21
CA ASP A 96 -6.19 7.30 -8.59
C ASP A 96 -5.43 6.36 -7.66
N ALA A 97 -6.09 5.31 -7.19
CA ALA A 97 -5.43 4.22 -6.47
C ALA A 97 -4.65 3.27 -7.39
N ALA A 98 -5.04 3.18 -8.67
CA ALA A 98 -4.46 2.23 -9.62
C ALA A 98 -3.06 2.66 -10.10
N SER A 99 -2.26 1.67 -10.52
CA SER A 99 -0.88 1.91 -10.95
C SER A 99 -0.74 2.42 -12.40
N SER A 100 -1.83 2.48 -13.17
CA SER A 100 -1.80 2.70 -14.61
C SER A 100 -1.10 3.99 -15.02
N LEU A 101 -1.25 5.05 -14.23
CA LEU A 101 -0.71 6.38 -14.53
C LEU A 101 0.55 6.73 -13.70
N ARG A 102 1.03 5.86 -12.82
CA ARG A 102 2.14 6.19 -11.90
C ARG A 102 3.39 6.67 -12.59
N MET A 103 3.72 6.09 -13.74
CA MET A 103 4.96 6.41 -14.46
C MET A 103 4.76 7.42 -15.58
N GLU A 104 3.54 7.93 -15.78
CA GLU A 104 3.29 9.00 -16.74
C GLU A 104 3.96 10.30 -16.30
N LYS A 105 4.52 11.06 -17.25
CA LYS A 105 5.25 12.30 -16.97
C LYS A 105 4.36 13.37 -16.32
N ASP A 106 3.09 13.39 -16.71
CA ASP A 106 2.11 14.37 -16.23
C ASP A 106 1.38 13.91 -14.96
N ALA A 107 1.85 12.84 -14.32
CA ALA A 107 1.29 12.32 -13.08
C ALA A 107 2.30 12.36 -11.94
N VAL A 108 1.81 12.67 -10.74
CA VAL A 108 2.59 12.65 -9.49
C VAL A 108 2.15 11.51 -8.62
N ILE A 109 3.11 10.73 -8.10
CA ILE A 109 2.84 9.75 -7.05
C ILE A 109 2.74 10.50 -5.72
N ILE A 110 1.61 10.34 -5.03
CA ILE A 110 1.30 11.09 -3.81
C ILE A 110 1.68 10.33 -2.55
N LEU A 111 2.50 10.96 -1.75
CA LEU A 111 2.83 10.55 -0.38
C LEU A 111 3.29 11.80 0.39
N ASP A 112 2.36 12.71 0.67
CA ASP A 112 2.64 14.06 1.17
C ASP A 112 3.56 14.15 2.40
N PRO A 113 3.59 13.19 3.35
CA PRO A 113 4.59 13.25 4.42
C PRO A 113 6.04 13.11 3.93
N VAL A 114 6.22 12.54 2.73
CA VAL A 114 7.55 12.32 2.11
C VAL A 114 7.83 13.35 1.04
N ASN A 115 6.84 13.65 0.19
CA ASN A 115 7.03 14.45 -1.02
C ASN A 115 6.08 15.64 -1.15
N GLY A 116 5.72 16.26 -0.04
CA GLY A 116 4.86 17.44 -0.04
C GLY A 116 5.33 18.54 -0.97
N ASP A 117 6.64 18.80 -1.02
CA ASP A 117 7.25 19.81 -1.89
C ASP A 117 7.07 19.47 -3.39
N VAL A 118 7.22 18.19 -3.78
CA VAL A 118 7.00 17.72 -5.15
C VAL A 118 5.53 17.89 -5.55
N ILE A 119 4.60 17.57 -4.65
CA ILE A 119 3.16 17.76 -4.86
C ILE A 119 2.84 19.25 -5.04
N GLU A 120 3.36 20.10 -4.17
CA GLU A 120 3.17 21.55 -4.22
C GLU A 120 3.68 22.15 -5.54
N GLN A 121 4.88 21.79 -5.93
CA GLN A 121 5.46 22.23 -7.20
C GLN A 121 4.63 21.77 -8.39
N ALA A 122 4.18 20.50 -8.40
CA ALA A 122 3.35 19.96 -9.46
C ALA A 122 2.00 20.71 -9.57
N LEU A 123 1.35 21.00 -8.44
CA LEU A 123 0.12 21.79 -8.40
C LEU A 123 0.33 23.21 -8.96
N ASN A 124 1.45 23.85 -8.63
CA ASN A 124 1.79 25.18 -9.14
C ASN A 124 2.08 25.15 -10.65
N ASN A 125 2.58 24.04 -11.16
CA ASN A 125 2.80 23.81 -12.60
C ASN A 125 1.53 23.33 -13.34
N GLY A 126 0.38 23.27 -12.66
CA GLY A 126 -0.90 22.92 -13.26
C GLY A 126 -1.15 21.43 -13.47
N VAL A 127 -0.36 20.55 -12.87
CA VAL A 127 -0.59 19.09 -12.88
C VAL A 127 -1.95 18.78 -12.26
N LYS A 128 -2.70 17.87 -12.90
CA LYS A 128 -4.05 17.47 -12.50
C LYS A 128 -4.18 16.00 -12.13
N THR A 129 -3.15 15.22 -12.35
CA THR A 129 -3.15 13.75 -12.17
C THR A 129 -2.29 13.37 -10.98
N PHE A 130 -2.92 12.79 -9.97
CA PHE A 130 -2.30 12.38 -8.71
C PHE A 130 -2.61 10.91 -8.45
N VAL A 131 -1.58 10.10 -8.20
CA VAL A 131 -1.71 8.64 -8.16
C VAL A 131 -1.14 8.10 -6.87
N GLY A 132 -1.86 7.22 -6.19
CA GLY A 132 -1.33 6.50 -5.02
C GLY A 132 -0.13 5.63 -5.41
N GLY A 133 0.90 5.61 -4.57
CA GLY A 133 2.11 4.81 -4.79
C GLY A 133 1.88 3.30 -4.62
N ASN A 134 2.88 2.51 -5.00
CA ASN A 134 2.93 1.09 -4.63
C ASN A 134 2.95 0.95 -3.11
N CYS A 135 2.25 -0.04 -2.58
CA CYS A 135 2.06 -0.18 -1.13
C CYS A 135 3.38 -0.39 -0.37
N THR A 136 4.30 -1.22 -0.87
CA THR A 136 5.59 -1.44 -0.22
C THR A 136 6.50 -0.22 -0.35
N VAL A 137 6.50 0.44 -1.51
CA VAL A 137 7.29 1.67 -1.71
C VAL A 137 6.81 2.80 -0.80
N SER A 138 5.50 3.00 -0.67
CA SER A 138 4.94 4.00 0.25
C SER A 138 5.34 3.74 1.69
N LEU A 139 5.23 2.49 2.16
CA LEU A 139 5.63 2.12 3.52
C LEU A 139 7.13 2.27 3.76
N MET A 140 7.98 1.88 2.79
CA MET A 140 9.43 2.04 2.86
C MET A 140 9.84 3.52 2.91
N THR A 141 9.30 4.32 2.00
CA THR A 141 9.68 5.75 1.92
C THR A 141 9.16 6.56 3.11
N LEU A 142 8.01 6.18 3.71
CA LEU A 142 7.58 6.73 5.00
C LEU A 142 8.54 6.34 6.12
N ALA A 143 8.91 5.06 6.22
CA ALA A 143 9.76 4.54 7.28
C ALA A 143 11.18 5.10 7.24
N LEU A 144 11.75 5.22 6.04
CA LEU A 144 13.14 5.65 5.82
C LEU A 144 13.26 7.12 5.37
N GLY A 145 12.15 7.86 5.33
CA GLY A 145 12.09 9.21 4.78
C GLY A 145 13.09 10.19 5.39
N GLY A 146 13.38 10.07 6.68
CA GLY A 146 14.41 10.87 7.34
C GLY A 146 15.81 10.66 6.78
N LEU A 147 16.15 9.43 6.38
CA LEU A 147 17.42 9.10 5.77
C LEU A 147 17.50 9.58 4.32
N PHE A 148 16.42 9.46 3.55
CA PHE A 148 16.34 10.00 2.20
C PHE A 148 16.45 11.52 2.20
N LYS A 149 15.70 12.20 3.07
CA LYS A 149 15.71 13.67 3.21
C LYS A 149 17.08 14.21 3.63
N ALA A 150 17.82 13.46 4.45
CA ALA A 150 19.18 13.82 4.89
C ALA A 150 20.25 13.46 3.84
N ASP A 151 19.86 12.95 2.66
CA ASP A 151 20.77 12.50 1.59
C ASP A 151 21.82 11.48 2.04
N LEU A 152 21.43 10.59 2.96
CA LEU A 152 22.34 9.59 3.52
C LEU A 152 22.33 8.25 2.81
N VAL A 153 21.31 7.96 2.02
CA VAL A 153 21.13 6.64 1.39
C VAL A 153 21.92 6.56 0.09
N GLU A 154 22.83 5.60 0.01
CA GLU A 154 23.53 5.25 -1.23
C GLU A 154 22.73 4.24 -2.05
N TRP A 155 22.25 3.16 -1.40
CA TRP A 155 21.30 2.16 -1.97
C TRP A 155 20.56 1.42 -0.86
N VAL A 156 19.47 0.77 -1.25
CA VAL A 156 18.67 -0.09 -0.37
C VAL A 156 18.46 -1.45 -1.02
N SER A 157 18.75 -2.52 -0.27
CA SER A 157 18.25 -3.86 -0.57
C SER A 157 17.10 -4.19 0.38
N VAL A 158 15.94 -4.62 -0.16
CA VAL A 158 14.72 -4.85 0.61
C VAL A 158 14.15 -6.25 0.34
N ALA A 159 13.92 -7.00 1.42
CA ALA A 159 13.05 -8.17 1.37
C ALA A 159 11.66 -7.77 1.91
N THR A 160 10.64 -7.86 1.07
CA THR A 160 9.27 -7.54 1.47
C THR A 160 8.53 -8.81 1.87
N TYR A 161 7.74 -8.74 2.94
CA TYR A 161 6.83 -9.78 3.41
C TYR A 161 5.41 -9.26 3.24
N GLN A 162 4.81 -9.53 2.07
CA GLN A 162 3.57 -8.88 1.66
C GLN A 162 2.33 -9.70 2.02
N ALA A 163 1.40 -9.06 2.67
CA ALA A 163 0.11 -9.62 3.04
C ALA A 163 -0.78 -9.93 1.82
N ALA A 164 -1.71 -10.84 1.99
CA ALA A 164 -2.70 -11.27 0.98
C ALA A 164 -3.54 -10.11 0.43
N SER A 165 -3.82 -9.09 1.25
CA SER A 165 -4.59 -7.90 0.86
C SER A 165 -3.99 -7.14 -0.33
N GLY A 166 -2.66 -7.19 -0.53
CA GLY A 166 -2.00 -6.62 -1.71
C GLY A 166 -2.43 -7.27 -3.02
N GLY A 167 -2.90 -8.53 -3.00
CA GLY A 167 -3.51 -9.21 -4.14
C GLY A 167 -5.02 -8.93 -4.30
N GLY A 168 -5.66 -8.37 -3.27
CA GLY A 168 -7.08 -8.03 -3.27
C GLY A 168 -7.96 -8.94 -2.40
N ALA A 169 -9.24 -8.61 -2.33
CA ALA A 169 -10.20 -9.29 -1.44
C ALA A 169 -10.35 -10.80 -1.72
N ARG A 170 -10.23 -11.23 -2.98
CA ARG A 170 -10.32 -12.66 -3.35
C ARG A 170 -9.14 -13.43 -2.78
N HIS A 171 -7.92 -12.88 -2.83
CA HIS A 171 -6.72 -13.48 -2.23
C HIS A 171 -6.84 -13.59 -0.70
N MET A 172 -7.36 -12.57 -0.04
CA MET A 172 -7.61 -12.65 1.42
C MET A 172 -8.59 -13.77 1.76
N ARG A 173 -9.68 -13.88 1.00
CA ARG A 173 -10.67 -14.94 1.21
C ARG A 173 -10.08 -16.32 1.00
N GLU A 174 -9.31 -16.51 -0.06
CA GLU A 174 -8.62 -17.78 -0.37
C GLU A 174 -7.67 -18.17 0.76
N LEU A 175 -6.83 -17.25 1.24
CA LEU A 175 -5.94 -17.52 2.37
C LEU A 175 -6.71 -17.96 3.62
N VAL A 176 -7.78 -17.26 4.01
CA VAL A 176 -8.59 -17.63 5.18
C VAL A 176 -9.24 -18.99 4.99
N THR A 177 -9.72 -19.31 3.78
CA THR A 177 -10.27 -20.63 3.46
C THR A 177 -9.21 -21.72 3.58
N GLN A 178 -8.00 -21.51 3.07
CA GLN A 178 -6.87 -22.44 3.21
C GLN A 178 -6.53 -22.68 4.70
N MET A 179 -6.46 -21.61 5.51
CA MET A 179 -6.21 -21.72 6.96
C MET A 179 -7.27 -22.59 7.65
N GLY A 180 -8.54 -22.39 7.31
CA GLY A 180 -9.63 -23.20 7.84
C GLY A 180 -9.50 -24.69 7.47
N LEU A 181 -9.27 -24.98 6.19
CA LEU A 181 -9.12 -26.36 5.70
C LEU A 181 -7.92 -27.08 6.32
N LEU A 182 -6.80 -26.40 6.55
CA LEU A 182 -5.64 -26.96 7.23
C LEU A 182 -5.93 -27.26 8.69
N ARG A 183 -6.60 -26.34 9.38
CA ARG A 183 -7.02 -26.54 10.78
C ARG A 183 -8.00 -27.71 10.90
N ASP A 184 -8.95 -27.83 9.99
CA ASP A 184 -9.98 -28.88 10.05
C ASP A 184 -9.39 -30.27 9.76
N GLU A 185 -8.34 -30.37 8.93
CA GLU A 185 -7.61 -31.61 8.66
C GLU A 185 -7.03 -32.26 9.89
N VAL A 186 -6.66 -31.46 10.91
CA VAL A 186 -5.98 -31.91 12.13
C VAL A 186 -6.78 -31.60 13.39
N ALA A 187 -8.10 -31.38 13.25
CA ALA A 187 -8.96 -30.94 14.35
C ALA A 187 -8.99 -31.98 15.50
N VAL A 188 -8.96 -33.27 15.17
CA VAL A 188 -8.98 -34.38 16.16
C VAL A 188 -7.69 -34.43 16.94
N GLU A 189 -6.55 -34.36 16.24
CA GLU A 189 -5.23 -34.35 16.87
C GLU A 189 -4.98 -33.13 17.74
N LEU A 190 -5.45 -31.95 17.31
CA LEU A 190 -5.37 -30.72 18.09
C LEU A 190 -6.23 -30.77 19.36
N ALA A 191 -7.30 -31.55 19.38
CA ALA A 191 -8.16 -31.72 20.55
C ALA A 191 -7.56 -32.71 21.58
N ASP A 192 -6.64 -33.57 21.18
CA ASP A 192 -5.97 -34.56 22.03
C ASP A 192 -4.53 -34.10 22.37
N PRO A 193 -4.27 -33.67 23.62
CA PRO A 193 -2.93 -33.27 24.04
C PRO A 193 -1.86 -34.38 23.95
N ALA A 194 -2.27 -35.65 23.79
CA ALA A 194 -1.35 -36.78 23.65
C ALA A 194 -0.91 -36.97 22.18
N SER A 195 -1.53 -36.29 21.22
CA SER A 195 -1.16 -36.37 19.81
C SER A 195 0.25 -35.88 19.56
N ALA A 196 1.02 -36.66 18.77
CA ALA A 196 2.39 -36.28 18.44
C ALA A 196 2.39 -35.12 17.45
N ILE A 197 3.17 -34.08 17.71
CA ILE A 197 3.25 -32.89 16.83
C ILE A 197 3.69 -33.24 15.39
N LEU A 198 4.55 -34.23 15.22
CA LEU A 198 5.00 -34.68 13.89
C LEU A 198 3.89 -35.37 13.08
N ASP A 199 2.89 -35.99 13.73
CA ASP A 199 1.72 -36.52 13.03
C ASP A 199 0.82 -35.40 12.53
N ILE A 200 0.64 -34.34 13.32
CA ILE A 200 -0.05 -33.10 12.93
C ILE A 200 0.67 -32.45 11.75
N GLU A 201 1.99 -32.27 11.84
CA GLU A 201 2.80 -31.69 10.75
C GLU A 201 2.68 -32.50 9.46
N ARG A 202 2.81 -33.83 9.55
CA ARG A 202 2.71 -34.71 8.39
C ARG A 202 1.35 -34.57 7.68
N LYS A 203 0.24 -34.57 8.42
CA LYS A 203 -1.11 -34.37 7.86
C LYS A 203 -1.28 -33.00 7.19
N ILE A 204 -0.79 -31.93 7.82
CA ILE A 204 -0.79 -30.58 7.23
C ILE A 204 0.03 -30.56 5.92
N THR A 205 1.20 -31.20 5.91
CA THR A 205 2.05 -31.30 4.72
C THR A 205 1.37 -32.11 3.60
N GLU A 206 0.78 -33.25 3.93
CA GLU A 206 0.02 -34.09 2.99
C GLU A 206 -1.18 -33.29 2.40
N LYS A 207 -1.94 -32.61 3.25
CA LYS A 207 -3.06 -31.76 2.81
C LYS A 207 -2.59 -30.63 1.90
N THR A 208 -1.51 -29.96 2.25
CA THR A 208 -0.93 -28.86 1.44
C THR A 208 -0.53 -29.35 0.05
N ARG A 209 0.00 -30.57 -0.05
CA ARG A 209 0.46 -31.20 -1.31
C ARG A 209 -0.64 -31.92 -2.09
N SER A 210 -1.80 -32.10 -1.50
CA SER A 210 -2.89 -32.93 -2.08
C SER A 210 -3.53 -32.34 -3.35
N GLY A 211 -3.32 -31.06 -3.64
CA GLY A 211 -4.01 -30.31 -4.71
C GLY A 211 -5.49 -30.02 -4.41
N THR A 212 -5.94 -30.22 -3.17
CA THR A 212 -7.35 -29.99 -2.78
C THR A 212 -7.60 -28.63 -2.11
N LEU A 213 -6.54 -27.88 -1.81
CA LEU A 213 -6.68 -26.50 -1.33
C LEU A 213 -7.05 -25.57 -2.49
N PRO A 214 -7.91 -24.56 -2.26
CA PRO A 214 -8.21 -23.55 -3.28
C PRO A 214 -6.95 -22.72 -3.55
N VAL A 215 -6.61 -22.56 -4.83
CA VAL A 215 -5.41 -21.82 -5.29
C VAL A 215 -5.70 -20.92 -6.49
N ASP A 216 -6.98 -20.62 -6.75
CA ASP A 216 -7.43 -19.90 -7.95
C ASP A 216 -6.81 -18.49 -8.08
N ASN A 217 -6.43 -17.89 -6.95
CA ASN A 217 -5.86 -16.54 -6.93
C ASN A 217 -4.35 -16.53 -6.75
N PHE A 218 -3.79 -17.41 -5.90
CA PHE A 218 -2.34 -17.47 -5.67
C PHE A 218 -1.60 -18.43 -6.62
N GLY A 219 -2.31 -19.37 -7.24
CA GLY A 219 -1.73 -20.44 -8.05
C GLY A 219 -1.12 -21.59 -7.26
N VAL A 220 -0.79 -21.38 -5.98
CA VAL A 220 -0.24 -22.36 -5.03
C VAL A 220 -0.78 -22.09 -3.62
N PRO A 221 -0.72 -23.06 -2.69
CA PRO A 221 -1.08 -22.84 -1.29
C PRO A 221 -0.19 -21.78 -0.64
N LEU A 222 -0.81 -20.82 0.07
CA LEU A 222 -0.12 -19.77 0.82
C LEU A 222 -0.19 -19.99 2.34
N ALA A 223 -1.30 -20.56 2.85
CA ALA A 223 -1.46 -20.77 4.28
C ALA A 223 -0.36 -21.67 4.85
N GLY A 224 0.31 -21.19 5.89
CA GLY A 224 1.44 -21.88 6.50
C GLY A 224 2.76 -21.81 5.70
N GLY A 225 2.80 -21.05 4.60
CA GLY A 225 3.95 -20.92 3.72
C GLY A 225 4.22 -19.51 3.25
N LEU A 226 4.96 -19.42 2.15
CA LEU A 226 5.29 -18.19 1.44
C LEU A 226 5.42 -18.45 -0.07
N ILE A 227 5.26 -17.37 -0.87
CA ILE A 227 5.48 -17.41 -2.32
C ILE A 227 6.54 -16.33 -2.64
N PRO A 228 7.75 -16.71 -3.10
CA PRO A 228 8.84 -15.75 -3.33
C PRO A 228 8.74 -15.09 -4.72
N TRP A 229 7.53 -14.76 -5.14
CA TRP A 229 7.24 -14.09 -6.41
C TRP A 229 5.92 -13.33 -6.34
N ILE A 230 5.94 -12.06 -6.76
CA ILE A 230 4.73 -11.24 -6.87
C ILE A 230 4.78 -10.50 -8.21
N ASP A 231 3.64 -10.51 -8.95
CA ASP A 231 3.46 -9.84 -10.25
C ASP A 231 4.23 -10.54 -11.40
N THR A 232 4.27 -9.95 -12.57
CA THR A 232 4.80 -10.52 -13.81
C THR A 232 6.33 -10.45 -13.87
N LYS A 233 6.95 -11.39 -14.58
CA LYS A 233 8.40 -11.41 -14.82
C LYS A 233 8.79 -10.34 -15.84
N LEU A 234 9.92 -9.67 -15.58
CA LEU A 234 10.60 -8.76 -16.51
C LEU A 234 11.84 -9.43 -17.15
N ASP A 235 12.34 -8.84 -18.23
CA ASP A 235 13.45 -9.41 -19.01
C ASP A 235 14.78 -9.46 -18.25
N ASN A 236 14.97 -8.56 -17.26
CA ASN A 236 16.15 -8.54 -16.41
C ASN A 236 16.11 -9.55 -15.25
N GLY A 237 15.05 -10.35 -15.15
CA GLY A 237 14.87 -11.36 -14.12
C GLY A 237 14.14 -10.89 -12.87
N GLN A 238 13.89 -9.59 -12.71
CA GLN A 238 13.03 -9.06 -11.65
C GLN A 238 11.56 -9.42 -11.89
N SER A 239 10.78 -9.44 -10.83
CA SER A 239 9.35 -9.26 -10.96
C SER A 239 9.01 -7.77 -11.15
N ARG A 240 7.85 -7.49 -11.73
CA ARG A 240 7.38 -6.11 -11.86
C ARG A 240 7.20 -5.44 -10.49
N GLU A 241 6.87 -6.19 -9.46
CA GLU A 241 6.75 -5.66 -8.09
C GLU A 241 8.11 -5.18 -7.55
N GLU A 242 9.20 -5.92 -7.81
CA GLU A 242 10.57 -5.55 -7.44
C GLU A 242 11.03 -4.30 -8.19
N TRP A 243 10.76 -4.23 -9.49
CA TRP A 243 11.07 -3.07 -10.33
C TRP A 243 10.45 -1.76 -9.80
N LYS A 244 9.22 -1.81 -9.28
CA LYS A 244 8.53 -0.65 -8.68
C LYS A 244 9.35 -0.07 -7.53
N GLY A 245 10.11 -0.89 -6.81
CA GLY A 245 10.97 -0.46 -5.71
C GLY A 245 11.83 0.75 -6.07
N GLN A 246 12.63 0.63 -7.12
CA GLN A 246 13.48 1.73 -7.58
C GLN A 246 12.71 2.81 -8.33
N ALA A 247 11.87 2.42 -9.29
CA ALA A 247 11.20 3.37 -10.18
C ALA A 247 10.29 4.33 -9.41
N GLU A 248 9.45 3.81 -8.51
CA GLU A 248 8.51 4.63 -7.77
C GLU A 248 9.18 5.38 -6.61
N THR A 249 10.19 4.81 -5.94
CA THR A 249 10.94 5.53 -4.88
C THR A 249 11.56 6.81 -5.44
N ASN A 250 12.29 6.72 -6.54
CA ASN A 250 12.94 7.90 -7.14
C ASN A 250 11.90 8.92 -7.64
N LYS A 251 10.79 8.45 -8.21
CA LYS A 251 9.71 9.36 -8.64
C LYS A 251 9.02 10.06 -7.47
N ILE A 252 8.77 9.36 -6.35
CA ILE A 252 8.23 9.97 -5.12
C ILE A 252 9.18 11.04 -4.60
N LEU A 253 10.48 10.75 -4.57
CA LEU A 253 11.49 11.67 -4.06
C LEU A 253 11.83 12.82 -5.03
N GLY A 254 11.26 12.82 -6.26
CA GLY A 254 11.54 13.83 -7.28
C GLY A 254 12.97 13.74 -7.84
N ILE A 255 13.57 12.55 -7.81
CA ILE A 255 14.94 12.31 -8.29
C ILE A 255 14.87 11.85 -9.75
N GLU A 256 15.37 12.69 -10.67
CA GLU A 256 15.44 12.38 -12.11
C GLU A 256 16.84 11.87 -12.48
N ASP A 257 17.89 12.57 -12.02
CA ASP A 257 19.28 12.21 -12.22
C ASP A 257 19.87 11.54 -10.96
N ALA A 258 20.84 10.67 -11.13
CA ALA A 258 21.51 9.96 -10.03
C ALA A 258 20.54 9.16 -9.14
N ALA A 259 19.68 8.35 -9.76
CA ALA A 259 18.69 7.52 -9.08
C ALA A 259 19.31 6.68 -7.94
N ILE A 260 18.65 6.67 -6.79
CA ILE A 260 19.02 5.81 -5.67
C ILE A 260 18.65 4.36 -6.05
N PRO A 261 19.62 3.41 -6.08
CA PRO A 261 19.31 2.01 -6.34
C PRO A 261 18.48 1.42 -5.20
N VAL A 262 17.35 0.81 -5.58
CA VAL A 262 16.48 0.05 -4.68
C VAL A 262 16.14 -1.26 -5.35
N ASP A 263 16.57 -2.37 -4.76
CA ASP A 263 16.31 -3.71 -5.29
C ASP A 263 16.11 -4.71 -4.16
N GLY A 264 15.66 -5.93 -4.48
CA GLY A 264 15.46 -6.97 -3.48
C GLY A 264 14.48 -8.04 -3.93
N LEU A 265 13.78 -8.66 -2.99
CA LEU A 265 12.83 -9.73 -3.25
C LEU A 265 11.46 -9.40 -2.68
N CYS A 266 10.43 -9.63 -3.48
CA CYS A 266 9.04 -9.47 -3.07
C CYS A 266 8.40 -10.83 -2.77
N VAL A 267 8.07 -11.06 -1.50
CA VAL A 267 7.56 -12.33 -0.99
C VAL A 267 6.13 -12.18 -0.48
N ARG A 268 5.21 -13.02 -0.97
CA ARG A 268 3.85 -13.13 -0.42
C ARG A 268 3.87 -14.03 0.80
N ILE A 269 3.26 -13.61 1.89
CA ILE A 269 3.18 -14.39 3.13
C ILE A 269 1.74 -14.55 3.62
N GLY A 270 1.51 -15.49 4.53
CA GLY A 270 0.20 -15.78 5.14
C GLY A 270 -0.35 -14.70 6.09
N ALA A 271 0.10 -13.45 6.00
CA ALA A 271 -0.50 -12.31 6.69
C ALA A 271 -1.69 -11.76 5.89
N LEU A 272 -2.71 -11.23 6.58
CA LEU A 272 -3.93 -10.75 5.90
C LEU A 272 -3.79 -9.33 5.36
N ARG A 273 -3.27 -8.37 6.16
CA ARG A 273 -3.42 -6.95 5.86
C ARG A 273 -2.13 -6.14 5.87
N CYS A 274 -1.19 -6.40 6.76
CA CYS A 274 0.00 -5.57 6.91
C CYS A 274 1.20 -6.14 6.15
N HIS A 275 1.92 -5.27 5.46
CA HIS A 275 3.21 -5.59 4.86
C HIS A 275 4.32 -5.33 5.86
N SER A 276 5.30 -6.24 5.90
CA SER A 276 6.55 -6.05 6.63
C SER A 276 7.71 -5.99 5.66
N GLN A 277 8.79 -5.31 6.03
CA GLN A 277 9.97 -5.15 5.18
C GLN A 277 11.25 -5.19 6.00
N ALA A 278 12.21 -5.98 5.55
CA ALA A 278 13.56 -6.03 6.10
C ALA A 278 14.52 -5.35 5.14
N PHE A 279 15.33 -4.42 5.66
CA PHE A 279 16.24 -3.62 4.87
C PHE A 279 17.70 -3.89 5.20
N THR A 280 18.52 -3.92 4.15
CA THR A 280 19.94 -3.63 4.19
C THR A 280 20.16 -2.31 3.46
N ILE A 281 20.68 -1.31 4.19
CA ILE A 281 20.86 0.03 3.68
C ILE A 281 22.35 0.36 3.67
N LYS A 282 22.88 0.74 2.52
CA LYS A 282 24.20 1.34 2.42
C LYS A 282 24.05 2.85 2.58
N LEU A 283 24.72 3.40 3.56
CA LEU A 283 24.84 4.84 3.77
C LEU A 283 26.03 5.39 3.01
N LYS A 284 25.94 6.64 2.57
CA LYS A 284 27.05 7.38 1.90
C LYS A 284 28.23 7.64 2.82
N LYS A 285 28.03 7.58 4.15
CA LYS A 285 29.05 7.75 5.18
C LYS A 285 28.64 7.05 6.47
N ASP A 286 29.60 6.84 7.37
CA ASP A 286 29.29 6.39 8.72
C ASP A 286 28.57 7.51 9.49
N VAL A 287 27.41 7.17 10.05
CA VAL A 287 26.57 8.05 10.88
C VAL A 287 26.26 7.32 12.18
N PRO A 288 26.41 7.95 13.36
CA PRO A 288 26.06 7.35 14.63
C PRO A 288 24.60 6.83 14.66
N LEU A 289 24.38 5.67 15.28
CA LEU A 289 23.04 5.05 15.32
C LEU A 289 21.99 5.96 15.94
N ALA A 290 22.33 6.67 17.01
CA ALA A 290 21.42 7.61 17.68
C ALA A 290 21.00 8.78 16.76
N GLU A 291 21.89 9.24 15.87
CA GLU A 291 21.56 10.26 14.86
C GLU A 291 20.61 9.68 13.79
N ILE A 292 20.86 8.46 13.34
CA ILE A 292 19.98 7.74 12.41
C ILE A 292 18.56 7.60 13.00
N GLU A 293 18.46 7.15 14.25
CA GLU A 293 17.18 7.02 14.96
C GLU A 293 16.45 8.36 15.10
N ALA A 294 17.19 9.43 15.42
CA ALA A 294 16.63 10.77 15.52
C ALA A 294 16.13 11.30 14.17
N LEU A 295 16.86 11.09 13.08
CA LEU A 295 16.45 11.48 11.73
C LEU A 295 15.17 10.74 11.29
N ILE A 296 15.09 9.44 11.56
CA ILE A 296 13.92 8.64 11.25
C ILE A 296 12.72 9.12 12.07
N ALA A 297 12.87 9.28 13.38
CA ALA A 297 11.80 9.69 14.29
C ALA A 297 11.25 11.09 14.00
N ALA A 298 12.09 12.02 13.55
CA ALA A 298 11.73 13.41 13.30
C ALA A 298 11.08 13.66 11.93
N HIS A 299 11.03 12.64 11.05
CA HIS A 299 10.62 12.86 9.65
C HIS A 299 9.11 13.10 9.49
N ASN A 300 8.29 12.34 10.17
CA ASN A 300 6.83 12.47 10.12
C ASN A 300 6.17 11.93 11.38
N ASP A 301 4.91 12.32 11.63
CA ASP A 301 4.17 12.01 12.87
C ASP A 301 3.78 10.53 13.03
N TRP A 302 3.86 9.73 11.98
CA TRP A 302 3.41 8.33 11.98
C TRP A 302 4.55 7.35 12.21
N VAL A 303 5.79 7.78 11.98
CA VAL A 303 6.98 6.95 12.23
C VAL A 303 7.26 6.86 13.72
N LYS A 304 7.41 5.63 14.20
CA LYS A 304 7.79 5.34 15.59
C LYS A 304 9.06 4.49 15.61
N VAL A 305 10.14 5.01 16.13
CA VAL A 305 11.36 4.21 16.33
C VAL A 305 11.15 3.26 17.51
N ILE A 306 11.30 1.97 17.26
CA ILE A 306 11.17 0.90 18.24
C ILE A 306 12.56 0.52 18.74
N PRO A 307 12.81 0.55 20.06
CA PRO A 307 14.07 0.12 20.63
C PRO A 307 14.46 -1.29 20.16
N ASN A 308 15.76 -1.51 19.92
CA ASN A 308 16.26 -2.83 19.50
C ASN A 308 16.31 -3.80 20.71
N ASP A 309 15.17 -4.00 21.32
CA ASP A 309 14.90 -4.93 22.42
C ASP A 309 14.02 -6.08 21.91
N ARG A 310 14.27 -7.30 22.39
CA ARG A 310 13.56 -8.51 21.93
C ARG A 310 12.07 -8.45 22.21
N ASP A 311 11.69 -8.12 23.43
CA ASP A 311 10.30 -8.23 23.89
C ASP A 311 9.45 -7.05 23.37
N ILE A 312 10.04 -5.87 23.29
CA ILE A 312 9.41 -4.69 22.68
C ILE A 312 9.21 -4.93 21.18
N THR A 313 10.26 -5.39 20.48
CA THR A 313 10.19 -5.71 19.04
C THR A 313 9.09 -6.73 18.74
N ALA A 314 9.01 -7.81 19.54
CA ALA A 314 8.01 -8.86 19.33
C ALA A 314 6.56 -8.38 19.53
N ARG A 315 6.35 -7.37 20.36
CA ARG A 315 5.01 -6.80 20.62
C ARG A 315 4.65 -5.71 19.63
N GLU A 316 5.58 -4.80 19.29
CA GLU A 316 5.26 -3.54 18.63
C GLU A 316 5.61 -3.54 17.14
N LEU A 317 6.50 -4.44 16.67
CA LEU A 317 6.98 -4.46 15.29
C LEU A 317 6.39 -5.66 14.51
N THR A 318 5.07 -5.84 14.61
CA THR A 318 4.34 -6.97 14.01
C THR A 318 3.08 -6.53 13.28
N PRO A 319 2.58 -7.31 12.30
CA PRO A 319 1.30 -7.05 11.66
C PRO A 319 0.13 -6.86 12.65
N ALA A 320 0.09 -7.63 13.72
CA ALA A 320 -0.96 -7.54 14.75
C ALA A 320 -0.96 -6.18 15.46
N ALA A 321 0.22 -5.60 15.71
CA ALA A 321 0.36 -4.33 16.41
C ALA A 321 -0.14 -3.13 15.60
N VAL A 322 -0.06 -3.19 14.26
CA VAL A 322 -0.32 -2.02 13.40
C VAL A 322 -1.55 -2.14 12.51
N THR A 323 -2.19 -3.32 12.44
CA THR A 323 -3.40 -3.50 11.65
C THR A 323 -4.48 -2.49 12.06
N GLY A 324 -4.99 -1.73 11.08
CA GLY A 324 -6.02 -0.71 11.29
C GLY A 324 -5.48 0.60 11.84
N THR A 325 -4.16 0.80 11.94
CA THR A 325 -3.54 2.04 12.42
C THR A 325 -2.70 2.71 11.34
N LEU A 326 -2.48 4.01 11.48
CA LEU A 326 -1.55 4.77 10.63
C LEU A 326 -0.10 4.68 11.13
N SER A 327 0.19 3.98 12.21
CA SER A 327 1.54 3.85 12.76
C SER A 327 2.48 3.11 11.81
N ILE A 328 3.68 3.63 11.65
CA ILE A 328 4.79 3.06 10.87
C ILE A 328 5.97 2.82 11.83
N PRO A 329 5.95 1.74 12.61
CA PRO A 329 7.07 1.43 13.47
C PRO A 329 8.29 1.01 12.65
N VAL A 330 9.45 1.52 13.04
CA VAL A 330 10.77 1.20 12.50
C VAL A 330 11.64 0.70 13.63
N GLY A 331 12.14 -0.50 13.51
CA GLY A 331 12.99 -1.11 14.54
C GLY A 331 14.07 -1.99 13.94
N ARG A 332 14.71 -2.82 14.76
CA ARG A 332 15.87 -3.62 14.36
C ARG A 332 17.02 -2.78 13.80
N LEU A 333 17.04 -1.50 14.15
CA LEU A 333 18.09 -0.58 13.73
C LEU A 333 19.41 -0.99 14.38
N ARG A 334 20.38 -1.33 13.57
CA ARG A 334 21.75 -1.64 13.99
C ARG A 334 22.73 -1.57 12.83
N LYS A 335 23.99 -1.30 13.13
CA LYS A 335 25.07 -1.45 12.15
C LYS A 335 25.28 -2.93 11.84
N LEU A 336 25.55 -3.23 10.55
CA LEU A 336 25.85 -4.58 10.10
C LEU A 336 27.35 -4.91 10.24
N ASN A 337 27.70 -6.19 10.29
CA ASN A 337 29.09 -6.64 10.34
C ASN A 337 29.88 -6.39 9.02
N MET A 338 29.17 -5.88 7.99
CA MET A 338 29.75 -5.55 6.68
C MET A 338 30.53 -4.22 6.69
N GLY A 339 30.32 -3.39 7.70
CA GLY A 339 30.98 -2.10 7.86
C GLY A 339 30.09 -1.05 8.50
N PRO A 340 30.67 0.07 8.96
CA PRO A 340 29.94 1.10 9.71
C PRO A 340 28.91 1.86 8.86
N GLU A 341 29.01 1.84 7.53
CA GLU A 341 28.01 2.44 6.63
C GLU A 341 26.84 1.51 6.31
N TYR A 342 26.87 0.25 6.76
CA TYR A 342 25.78 -0.70 6.50
C TYR A 342 24.82 -0.76 7.68
N LEU A 343 23.56 -0.48 7.42
CA LEU A 343 22.49 -0.43 8.41
C LEU A 343 21.46 -1.52 8.14
N ALA A 344 21.05 -2.25 9.17
CA ALA A 344 19.81 -3.03 9.16
C ALA A 344 18.66 -2.20 9.70
N ALA A 345 17.47 -2.38 9.12
CA ALA A 345 16.22 -1.87 9.65
C ALA A 345 15.07 -2.82 9.32
N PHE A 346 13.98 -2.71 10.05
CA PHE A 346 12.74 -3.43 9.79
C PHE A 346 11.56 -2.50 10.02
N THR A 347 10.53 -2.59 9.16
CA THR A 347 9.27 -1.87 9.35
C THR A 347 8.09 -2.77 9.08
N VAL A 348 6.94 -2.37 9.59
CA VAL A 348 5.64 -2.95 9.27
C VAL A 348 4.60 -1.84 9.17
N GLY A 349 3.64 -1.98 8.25
CA GLY A 349 2.59 -0.98 8.10
C GLY A 349 1.34 -1.57 7.45
N ASP A 350 0.21 -0.92 7.70
CA ASP A 350 -1.06 -1.30 7.10
C ASP A 350 -1.13 -0.81 5.65
N GLN A 351 -1.03 -1.75 4.71
CA GLN A 351 -1.02 -1.44 3.29
C GLN A 351 -2.36 -0.90 2.76
N LEU A 352 -3.49 -1.16 3.42
CA LEU A 352 -4.78 -0.58 3.03
C LEU A 352 -4.93 0.88 3.45
N LEU A 353 -4.12 1.32 4.42
CA LEU A 353 -4.04 2.73 4.85
C LEU A 353 -2.96 3.46 4.04
N TRP A 354 -1.72 3.52 4.53
CA TRP A 354 -0.64 4.25 3.85
C TRP A 354 -0.24 3.69 2.49
N GLY A 355 -0.43 2.38 2.29
CA GLY A 355 -0.17 1.75 0.99
C GLY A 355 -1.28 1.98 -0.05
N ALA A 356 -2.43 2.58 0.32
CA ALA A 356 -3.56 2.72 -0.59
C ALA A 356 -4.46 3.93 -0.28
N ALA A 357 -5.32 3.87 0.76
CA ALA A 357 -6.42 4.82 0.94
C ALA A 357 -5.99 6.19 1.49
N GLU A 358 -5.06 6.22 2.46
CA GLU A 358 -4.71 7.45 3.17
C GLU A 358 -4.04 8.51 2.26
N PRO A 359 -3.11 8.18 1.34
CA PRO A 359 -2.57 9.16 0.40
C PRO A 359 -3.66 9.82 -0.47
N LEU A 360 -4.67 9.05 -0.93
CA LEU A 360 -5.77 9.59 -1.74
C LEU A 360 -6.60 10.59 -0.93
N ARG A 361 -6.95 10.24 0.31
CA ARG A 361 -7.69 11.11 1.22
C ARG A 361 -6.93 12.41 1.50
N ARG A 362 -5.62 12.29 1.77
CA ARG A 362 -4.77 13.44 2.07
C ARG A 362 -4.61 14.35 0.85
N MET A 363 -4.49 13.79 -0.34
CA MET A 363 -4.48 14.58 -1.58
C MET A 363 -5.78 15.34 -1.79
N LEU A 364 -6.95 14.72 -1.51
CA LEU A 364 -8.22 15.43 -1.49
C LEU A 364 -8.15 16.65 -0.54
N ASN A 365 -7.64 16.46 0.68
CA ASN A 365 -7.55 17.54 1.66
C ASN A 365 -6.61 18.67 1.23
N ILE A 366 -5.50 18.37 0.56
CA ILE A 366 -4.61 19.36 -0.06
C ILE A 366 -5.37 20.18 -1.10
N LEU A 367 -6.15 19.52 -1.96
CA LEU A 367 -6.96 20.22 -2.98
C LEU A 367 -8.13 21.05 -2.40
N LEU A 368 -8.68 20.62 -1.26
CA LEU A 368 -9.75 21.37 -0.58
C LEU A 368 -9.23 22.61 0.16
N ALA A 369 -7.95 22.65 0.48
CA ALA A 369 -7.31 23.79 1.15
C ALA A 369 -6.91 24.90 0.16
N ARG A 370 -6.92 24.63 -1.15
CA ARG A 370 -6.69 25.57 -2.26
C ARG A 370 -8.00 26.10 -2.83
#